data_b9bf1bfc8bacc70b71299f38a0c45e01
#
_entry.id   b9bf1bfc8bacc70b71299f38a0c45e01
#
_cell.length_a   1.000
_cell.length_b   1.000
_cell.length_c   1.000
_cell.angle_alpha   90.00
_cell.angle_beta   90.00
_cell.angle_gamma   90.00
#
_symmetry.space_group_name_H-M   'P 1'
#
loop_
_entity.id
_entity.type
_entity.pdbx_description
1 polymer ?
#
loop_
_entity_poly.entity_id
_entity_poly.type
_entity_poly.pdbx_seq_one_letter_code
_entity_poly.pdbx_strand_id
1 'polypeptide(L)'
;MAHYNWLYQTRDITFQIKEWLDMGKLLNLDAYKEFYGIDDIDNFLDVNNKVCRDLMCPANKDADEPGATYVGGNEHAVVTPESFKKVYKAVQEASIAQQFGFRGEGKIPLTWYAPILEMQTAASPSIVMFWCLTQGAITVLQEFGTKQQQDLFLPKMIAGDWCGTMGLTEPGAGSEVGAVQSKAFPTDTPGKYKLTGTKCFITSGDHDLAENIIHLMLAKTPGAKEGTAGISLFLVPKFWVNEDGSLGAWNDVTTMNIEHKLGIHGSSTCTLSMGENNNCYGWMVGGKEVVDGRGVGMRQMFAFMNEERLNTGLFSLGCIGAAYYAALDYTKVRVQSKHSTNPKGPSVRIIEHEDVRRMLLFQKSIMEACRALIFKSYLYRDLSMDAATPEERAYYDDMFAINNPICKAYASDMARRTTEEAIQCHGGYGFMEEYAGAELYRDVVI
;
A
#
# COMPACT_ATOMS: atom_id res chain seq x y z
N MET A 1 -8.43 8.60 -25.95
CA MET A 1 -8.79 9.50 -24.85
C MET A 1 -7.86 9.25 -23.72
N ALA A 2 -7.40 10.31 -23.11
CA ALA A 2 -6.29 10.25 -22.20
C ALA A 2 -6.58 9.36 -20.98
N HIS A 3 -5.60 8.62 -20.61
CA HIS A 3 -5.39 7.84 -19.42
C HIS A 3 -5.84 8.53 -18.10
N TYR A 4 -5.90 9.83 -18.08
CA TYR A 4 -6.18 10.67 -16.91
C TYR A 4 -7.67 11.02 -16.74
N ASN A 5 -8.59 10.30 -17.41
CA ASN A 5 -10.01 10.43 -17.19
C ASN A 5 -10.49 9.40 -16.18
N TRP A 6 -11.13 9.87 -15.12
CA TRP A 6 -11.73 9.00 -14.13
C TRP A 6 -12.96 8.29 -14.67
N LEU A 7 -12.85 6.99 -14.92
CA LEU A 7 -13.91 6.14 -15.48
C LEU A 7 -14.45 5.13 -14.46
N TYR A 8 -13.87 5.07 -13.27
CA TYR A 8 -14.18 4.08 -12.25
C TYR A 8 -15.62 4.20 -11.74
N GLN A 9 -16.29 3.07 -11.55
CA GLN A 9 -17.67 3.03 -11.09
C GLN A 9 -17.79 2.31 -9.74
N THR A 10 -18.54 2.90 -8.83
CA THR A 10 -18.67 2.44 -7.44
C THR A 10 -19.79 1.43 -7.22
N ARG A 11 -20.70 1.24 -8.20
CA ARG A 11 -21.87 0.36 -8.05
C ARG A 11 -21.55 -1.05 -7.61
N ASP A 12 -20.54 -1.68 -8.20
CA ASP A 12 -20.16 -3.06 -7.87
C ASP A 12 -19.46 -3.14 -6.50
N ILE A 13 -18.71 -2.09 -6.14
CA ILE A 13 -18.15 -1.92 -4.79
C ILE A 13 -19.27 -1.87 -3.76
N THR A 14 -20.26 -0.98 -3.98
CA THR A 14 -21.41 -0.81 -3.08
C THR A 14 -22.19 -2.12 -2.92
N PHE A 15 -22.43 -2.83 -4.02
CA PHE A 15 -23.07 -4.15 -4.00
C PHE A 15 -22.30 -5.13 -3.11
N GLN A 16 -20.98 -5.24 -3.29
CA GLN A 16 -20.21 -6.19 -2.50
C GLN A 16 -20.16 -5.84 -1.01
N ILE A 17 -20.02 -4.57 -0.66
CA ILE A 17 -20.00 -4.13 0.75
C ILE A 17 -21.37 -4.26 1.42
N LYS A 18 -22.45 -3.80 0.75
CA LYS A 18 -23.77 -3.67 1.39
C LYS A 18 -24.64 -4.91 1.26
N GLU A 19 -24.48 -5.68 0.18
CA GLU A 19 -25.38 -6.77 -0.15
C GLU A 19 -24.71 -8.15 -0.05
N TRP A 20 -23.43 -8.28 -0.45
CA TRP A 20 -22.74 -9.57 -0.47
C TRP A 20 -21.95 -9.89 0.80
N LEU A 21 -21.21 -8.91 1.35
CA LEU A 21 -20.52 -9.08 2.62
C LEU A 21 -21.54 -9.00 3.78
N ASP A 22 -21.42 -9.91 4.76
CA ASP A 22 -22.22 -9.86 5.97
C ASP A 22 -21.65 -8.83 6.97
N MET A 23 -21.73 -7.55 6.59
CA MET A 23 -21.23 -6.45 7.42
C MET A 23 -21.97 -6.31 8.75
N GLY A 24 -23.19 -6.86 8.85
CA GLY A 24 -23.94 -6.90 10.13
C GLY A 24 -23.18 -7.64 11.22
N LYS A 25 -22.42 -8.67 10.88
CA LYS A 25 -21.54 -9.36 11.85
C LYS A 25 -20.51 -8.46 12.49
N LEU A 26 -20.00 -7.48 11.74
CA LEU A 26 -19.00 -6.55 12.23
C LEU A 26 -19.64 -5.33 12.88
N LEU A 27 -20.57 -4.67 12.17
CA LEU A 27 -21.15 -3.39 12.61
C LEU A 27 -22.03 -3.49 13.85
N ASN A 28 -22.53 -4.69 14.18
CA ASN A 28 -23.27 -4.91 15.43
C ASN A 28 -22.37 -5.18 16.65
N LEU A 29 -21.06 -5.26 16.49
CA LEU A 29 -20.11 -5.41 17.61
C LEU A 29 -19.98 -4.09 18.40
N ASP A 30 -19.68 -4.20 19.68
CA ASP A 30 -19.53 -3.05 20.59
C ASP A 30 -18.52 -2.01 20.10
N ALA A 31 -17.51 -2.44 19.36
CA ALA A 31 -16.49 -1.57 18.77
C ALA A 31 -17.04 -0.62 17.70
N TYR A 32 -18.19 -0.91 17.09
CA TYR A 32 -18.70 -0.20 15.90
C TYR A 32 -20.15 0.28 16.02
N LYS A 33 -21.02 -0.44 16.72
CA LYS A 33 -22.49 -0.25 16.68
C LYS A 33 -23.00 1.14 17.10
N GLU A 34 -22.23 1.85 17.95
CA GLU A 34 -22.59 3.20 18.41
C GLU A 34 -22.01 4.29 17.47
N PHE A 35 -21.14 3.92 16.53
CA PHE A 35 -20.42 4.86 15.68
C PHE A 35 -20.81 4.78 14.21
N TYR A 36 -21.15 3.58 13.70
CA TYR A 36 -21.32 3.34 12.27
C TYR A 36 -22.52 2.47 11.94
N GLY A 37 -23.28 2.90 10.91
CA GLY A 37 -24.23 2.08 10.17
C GLY A 37 -23.69 1.70 8.79
N ILE A 38 -24.39 0.79 8.10
CA ILE A 38 -23.95 0.31 6.78
C ILE A 38 -23.92 1.42 5.72
N ASP A 39 -24.72 2.47 5.87
CA ASP A 39 -24.80 3.57 4.90
C ASP A 39 -23.69 4.61 5.08
N ASP A 40 -22.96 4.60 6.21
CA ASP A 40 -21.87 5.55 6.44
C ASP A 40 -20.71 5.34 5.46
N ILE A 41 -20.54 4.12 4.91
CA ILE A 41 -19.56 3.85 3.86
C ILE A 41 -19.73 4.76 2.64
N ASP A 42 -20.96 5.17 2.32
CA ASP A 42 -21.23 6.02 1.15
C ASP A 42 -20.52 7.36 1.27
N ASN A 43 -20.45 7.94 2.48
CA ASN A 43 -19.72 9.17 2.72
C ASN A 43 -18.21 9.03 2.43
N PHE A 44 -17.61 7.92 2.87
CA PHE A 44 -16.20 7.62 2.60
C PHE A 44 -15.96 7.42 1.10
N LEU A 45 -16.84 6.68 0.42
CA LEU A 45 -16.74 6.43 -1.02
C LEU A 45 -16.91 7.73 -1.82
N ASP A 46 -17.85 8.59 -1.46
CA ASP A 46 -18.11 9.85 -2.15
C ASP A 46 -16.93 10.83 -2.01
N VAL A 47 -16.40 10.98 -0.80
CA VAL A 47 -15.22 11.82 -0.55
C VAL A 47 -14.02 11.28 -1.32
N ASN A 48 -13.75 9.99 -1.20
CA ASN A 48 -12.65 9.33 -1.91
C ASN A 48 -12.79 9.44 -3.43
N ASN A 49 -14.00 9.23 -3.95
CA ASN A 49 -14.29 9.36 -5.39
C ASN A 49 -13.99 10.77 -5.93
N LYS A 50 -14.31 11.81 -5.16
CA LYS A 50 -13.96 13.19 -5.51
C LYS A 50 -12.44 13.40 -5.54
N VAL A 51 -11.72 12.93 -4.52
CA VAL A 51 -10.25 13.05 -4.47
C VAL A 51 -9.61 12.27 -5.62
N CYS A 52 -10.06 11.05 -5.90
CA CYS A 52 -9.57 10.24 -7.02
C CYS A 52 -9.79 10.95 -8.36
N ARG A 53 -11.02 11.43 -8.61
CA ARG A 53 -11.38 12.07 -9.87
C ARG A 53 -10.70 13.41 -10.09
N ASP A 54 -10.74 14.27 -9.06
CA ASP A 54 -10.41 15.69 -9.22
C ASP A 54 -8.92 15.98 -8.97
N LEU A 55 -8.21 15.10 -8.24
CA LEU A 55 -6.82 15.31 -7.86
C LEU A 55 -5.89 14.16 -8.26
N MET A 56 -6.18 12.90 -7.87
CA MET A 56 -5.25 11.79 -8.06
C MET A 56 -5.11 11.40 -9.54
N CYS A 57 -6.22 11.19 -10.22
CA CYS A 57 -6.22 10.79 -11.61
C CYS A 57 -5.55 11.85 -12.52
N PRO A 58 -5.82 13.17 -12.40
CA PRO A 58 -5.04 14.18 -13.10
C PRO A 58 -3.55 14.22 -12.75
N ALA A 59 -3.19 14.00 -11.48
CA ALA A 59 -1.80 13.97 -11.02
C ALA A 59 -1.03 12.73 -11.51
N ASN A 60 -1.72 11.68 -11.94
CA ASN A 60 -1.06 10.46 -12.42
C ASN A 60 -0.20 10.69 -13.67
N LYS A 61 -0.47 11.75 -14.45
CA LYS A 61 0.43 12.18 -15.53
C LYS A 61 1.83 12.48 -15.03
N ASP A 62 1.93 13.22 -13.92
CA ASP A 62 3.21 13.59 -13.32
C ASP A 62 3.88 12.39 -12.62
N ALA A 63 3.10 11.32 -12.36
CA ALA A 63 3.59 10.10 -11.75
C ALA A 63 4.48 9.27 -12.69
N ASP A 64 4.18 9.26 -13.99
CA ASP A 64 4.98 8.56 -14.96
C ASP A 64 6.12 9.46 -15.49
N GLU A 65 5.83 10.73 -15.78
CA GLU A 65 6.81 11.72 -16.26
C GLU A 65 6.53 13.10 -15.61
N PRO A 66 7.42 13.69 -14.77
CA PRO A 66 8.80 13.28 -14.49
C PRO A 66 8.96 12.19 -13.44
N GLY A 67 7.92 11.80 -12.68
CA GLY A 67 8.02 10.90 -11.54
C GLY A 67 8.78 11.50 -10.34
N ALA A 68 9.17 10.64 -9.40
CA ALA A 68 10.02 11.04 -8.27
C ALA A 68 11.47 11.25 -8.75
N THR A 69 12.11 12.30 -8.25
CA THR A 69 13.46 12.69 -8.70
C THR A 69 14.44 12.69 -7.53
N TYR A 70 15.58 12.01 -7.69
CA TYR A 70 16.68 12.06 -6.74
C TYR A 70 17.51 13.32 -6.94
N VAL A 71 17.63 14.13 -5.91
CA VAL A 71 18.38 15.40 -5.91
C VAL A 71 19.58 15.39 -4.95
N GLY A 72 19.68 14.34 -4.12
CA GLY A 72 20.72 14.24 -3.09
C GLY A 72 20.47 15.16 -1.90
N GLY A 73 21.37 15.08 -0.92
CA GLY A 73 21.27 15.82 0.33
C GLY A 73 20.69 14.99 1.48
N ASN A 74 20.64 15.59 2.66
CA ASN A 74 20.29 14.87 3.90
C ASN A 74 18.83 15.10 4.34
N GLU A 75 18.22 16.21 3.94
CA GLU A 75 16.87 16.57 4.39
C GLU A 75 15.80 15.89 3.53
N HIS A 76 15.82 16.18 2.23
CA HIS A 76 14.91 15.60 1.26
C HIS A 76 15.72 15.27 0.00
N ALA A 77 16.33 14.07 -0.01
CA ALA A 77 17.10 13.63 -1.16
C ALA A 77 16.22 13.25 -2.36
N VAL A 78 14.91 13.11 -2.15
CA VAL A 78 13.93 12.83 -3.19
C VAL A 78 12.85 13.90 -3.18
N VAL A 79 12.61 14.45 -4.38
CA VAL A 79 11.55 15.45 -4.63
C VAL A 79 10.45 14.78 -5.45
N THR A 80 9.22 14.95 -5.01
CA THR A 80 8.03 14.48 -5.71
C THR A 80 7.43 15.58 -6.59
N PRO A 81 6.62 15.25 -7.62
CA PRO A 81 5.88 16.24 -8.40
C PRO A 81 5.01 17.15 -7.50
N GLU A 82 4.88 18.43 -7.86
CA GLU A 82 4.10 19.39 -7.07
C GLU A 82 2.61 19.00 -6.95
N SER A 83 2.07 18.30 -7.95
CA SER A 83 0.72 17.75 -7.92
C SER A 83 0.53 16.74 -6.78
N PHE A 84 1.58 15.97 -6.41
CA PHE A 84 1.53 14.98 -5.33
C PHE A 84 1.33 15.62 -3.97
N LYS A 85 1.92 16.79 -3.71
CA LYS A 85 1.73 17.53 -2.45
C LYS A 85 0.27 17.89 -2.22
N LYS A 86 -0.41 18.32 -3.30
CA LYS A 86 -1.85 18.61 -3.24
C LYS A 86 -2.69 17.37 -2.98
N VAL A 87 -2.36 16.26 -3.63
CA VAL A 87 -3.04 14.97 -3.42
C VAL A 87 -2.84 14.48 -1.99
N TYR A 88 -1.58 14.45 -1.51
CA TYR A 88 -1.23 13.97 -0.19
C TYR A 88 -1.99 14.76 0.90
N LYS A 89 -1.97 16.09 0.81
CA LYS A 89 -2.71 16.96 1.71
C LYS A 89 -4.22 16.71 1.67
N ALA A 90 -4.82 16.56 0.51
CA ALA A 90 -6.25 16.29 0.37
C ALA A 90 -6.65 14.93 0.96
N VAL A 91 -5.82 13.89 0.77
CA VAL A 91 -6.03 12.56 1.36
C VAL A 91 -5.93 12.60 2.88
N GLN A 92 -4.95 13.33 3.41
CA GLN A 92 -4.76 13.57 4.85
C GLN A 92 -5.97 14.31 5.46
N GLU A 93 -6.36 15.44 4.89
CA GLU A 93 -7.49 16.27 5.35
C GLU A 93 -8.83 15.50 5.28
N ALA A 94 -9.00 14.67 4.27
CA ALA A 94 -10.19 13.83 4.11
C ALA A 94 -10.21 12.59 5.02
N SER A 95 -9.13 12.28 5.72
CA SER A 95 -9.00 11.11 6.60
C SER A 95 -9.29 9.77 5.90
N ILE A 96 -8.80 9.61 4.67
CA ILE A 96 -9.05 8.43 3.81
C ILE A 96 -7.81 7.58 3.54
N ALA A 97 -6.82 7.58 4.44
CA ALA A 97 -5.60 6.77 4.35
C ALA A 97 -5.20 6.16 5.71
N GLN A 98 -4.19 6.71 6.37
CA GLN A 98 -3.59 6.17 7.60
C GLN A 98 -4.57 6.09 8.79
N GLN A 99 -5.64 6.87 8.77
CA GLN A 99 -6.66 6.93 9.82
C GLN A 99 -7.38 5.58 10.02
N PHE A 100 -7.46 4.75 8.98
CA PHE A 100 -7.96 3.37 9.09
C PHE A 100 -7.05 2.48 9.96
N GLY A 101 -5.81 2.90 10.22
CA GLY A 101 -4.91 2.26 11.17
C GLY A 101 -5.25 2.49 12.64
N PHE A 102 -6.11 3.46 12.98
CA PHE A 102 -6.48 3.77 14.36
C PHE A 102 -7.24 2.58 15.01
N ARG A 103 -6.92 2.27 16.27
CA ARG A 103 -7.48 1.12 17.01
C ARG A 103 -8.20 1.51 18.30
N GLY A 104 -8.43 2.81 18.53
CA GLY A 104 -9.13 3.32 19.70
C GLY A 104 -10.67 3.28 19.54
N GLU A 105 -11.36 3.94 20.46
CA GLU A 105 -12.80 4.15 20.41
C GLU A 105 -13.20 4.93 19.16
N GLY A 106 -14.22 4.48 18.44
CA GLY A 106 -14.63 5.07 17.17
C GLY A 106 -13.74 4.71 15.97
N LYS A 107 -12.92 3.64 16.08
CA LYS A 107 -12.11 3.14 14.96
C LYS A 107 -12.97 2.79 13.75
N ILE A 108 -12.46 3.10 12.56
CA ILE A 108 -13.14 2.80 11.29
C ILE A 108 -12.90 1.32 10.94
N PRO A 109 -13.90 0.57 10.44
CA PRO A 109 -13.69 -0.79 9.94
C PRO A 109 -12.60 -0.85 8.87
N LEU A 110 -11.61 -1.73 9.01
CA LEU A 110 -10.60 -1.96 7.97
C LEU A 110 -11.23 -2.47 6.66
N THR A 111 -12.36 -3.17 6.75
CA THR A 111 -13.13 -3.58 5.58
C THR A 111 -13.50 -2.40 4.69
N TRP A 112 -13.70 -1.20 5.24
CA TRP A 112 -13.99 0.01 4.46
C TRP A 112 -12.75 0.65 3.83
N TYR A 113 -11.57 0.35 4.35
CA TYR A 113 -10.33 0.78 3.70
C TYR A 113 -10.12 0.11 2.34
N ALA A 114 -10.57 -1.14 2.20
CA ALA A 114 -10.37 -1.91 0.96
C ALA A 114 -10.91 -1.19 -0.29
N PRO A 115 -12.18 -0.77 -0.36
CA PRO A 115 -12.67 -0.03 -1.53
C PRO A 115 -12.04 1.35 -1.70
N ILE A 116 -11.63 2.01 -0.60
CA ILE A 116 -10.94 3.29 -0.65
C ILE A 116 -9.60 3.14 -1.37
N LEU A 117 -8.77 2.20 -0.94
CA LEU A 117 -7.45 1.95 -1.53
C LEU A 117 -7.56 1.40 -2.96
N GLU A 118 -8.54 0.55 -3.25
CA GLU A 118 -8.83 0.07 -4.63
C GLU A 118 -9.01 1.26 -5.57
N MET A 119 -9.87 2.22 -5.21
CA MET A 119 -10.15 3.39 -6.03
C MET A 119 -8.94 4.32 -6.13
N GLN A 120 -8.22 4.54 -5.03
CA GLN A 120 -7.01 5.37 -5.03
C GLN A 120 -5.94 4.78 -5.96
N THR A 121 -5.74 3.47 -5.89
CA THR A 121 -4.80 2.78 -6.79
C THR A 121 -5.24 2.85 -8.25
N ALA A 122 -6.54 2.71 -8.52
CA ALA A 122 -7.07 2.87 -9.87
C ALA A 122 -6.86 4.30 -10.43
N ALA A 123 -6.81 5.30 -9.56
CA ALA A 123 -6.57 6.69 -9.94
C ALA A 123 -5.09 7.01 -10.14
N SER A 124 -4.21 6.48 -9.28
CA SER A 124 -2.75 6.66 -9.39
C SER A 124 -2.00 5.61 -8.56
N PRO A 125 -1.52 4.53 -9.18
CA PRO A 125 -0.76 3.48 -8.50
C PRO A 125 0.49 4.00 -7.77
N SER A 126 1.21 4.95 -8.36
CA SER A 126 2.45 5.49 -7.80
C SER A 126 2.24 6.28 -6.51
N ILE A 127 1.20 7.12 -6.45
CA ILE A 127 0.98 8.04 -5.32
C ILE A 127 0.59 7.29 -4.05
N VAL A 128 -0.18 6.22 -4.14
CA VAL A 128 -0.62 5.43 -2.98
C VAL A 128 0.55 4.82 -2.20
N MET A 129 1.69 4.61 -2.85
CA MET A 129 2.88 4.04 -2.21
C MET A 129 3.39 4.89 -1.04
N PHE A 130 3.10 6.20 -1.00
CA PHE A 130 3.58 7.08 0.06
C PHE A 130 2.83 6.95 1.38
N TRP A 131 1.64 6.34 1.41
CA TRP A 131 0.89 6.14 2.65
C TRP A 131 0.48 4.69 2.94
N CYS A 132 0.43 3.80 1.95
CA CYS A 132 -0.02 2.42 2.18
C CYS A 132 0.85 1.68 3.21
N LEU A 133 2.18 1.85 3.17
CA LEU A 133 3.11 1.21 4.11
C LEU A 133 2.99 1.76 5.56
N THR A 134 2.48 2.97 5.71
CA THR A 134 2.33 3.60 7.04
C THR A 134 1.35 2.82 7.91
N GLN A 135 0.30 2.22 7.33
CA GLN A 135 -0.62 1.36 8.08
C GLN A 135 0.07 0.13 8.70
N GLY A 136 0.93 -0.54 7.94
CA GLY A 136 1.72 -1.66 8.47
C GLY A 136 2.62 -1.24 9.62
N ALA A 137 3.25 -0.07 9.53
CA ALA A 137 4.07 0.49 10.60
C ALA A 137 3.25 0.85 11.85
N ILE A 138 2.07 1.45 11.67
CA ILE A 138 1.11 1.73 12.75
C ILE A 138 0.70 0.42 13.45
N THR A 139 0.35 -0.62 12.69
CA THR A 139 -0.02 -1.94 13.23
C THR A 139 1.08 -2.53 14.09
N VAL A 140 2.33 -2.48 13.61
CA VAL A 140 3.49 -2.98 14.39
C VAL A 140 3.66 -2.21 15.71
N LEU A 141 3.55 -0.90 15.68
CA LEU A 141 3.70 -0.09 16.90
C LEU A 141 2.55 -0.31 17.88
N GLN A 142 1.33 -0.51 17.42
CA GLN A 142 0.18 -0.81 18.27
C GLN A 142 0.28 -2.19 18.91
N GLU A 143 0.75 -3.21 18.18
CA GLU A 143 0.84 -4.58 18.68
C GLU A 143 2.08 -4.80 19.57
N PHE A 144 3.21 -4.16 19.24
CA PHE A 144 4.49 -4.49 19.84
C PHE A 144 5.21 -3.31 20.49
N GLY A 145 4.85 -2.06 20.15
CA GLY A 145 5.50 -0.87 20.70
C GLY A 145 5.29 -0.73 22.22
N THR A 146 6.27 -0.18 22.91
CA THR A 146 6.07 0.26 24.30
C THR A 146 5.06 1.41 24.34
N LYS A 147 4.44 1.65 25.50
CA LYS A 147 3.53 2.80 25.66
C LYS A 147 4.18 4.12 25.25
N GLN A 148 5.45 4.31 25.62
CA GLN A 148 6.22 5.50 25.23
C GLN A 148 6.38 5.60 23.69
N GLN A 149 6.70 4.48 23.01
CA GLN A 149 6.79 4.47 21.54
C GLN A 149 5.43 4.76 20.89
N GLN A 150 4.35 4.18 21.42
CA GLN A 150 3.02 4.44 20.92
C GLN A 150 2.63 5.90 21.08
N ASP A 151 2.80 6.47 22.27
CA ASP A 151 2.42 7.86 22.56
C ASP A 151 3.22 8.88 21.73
N LEU A 152 4.47 8.56 21.43
CA LEU A 152 5.37 9.46 20.71
C LEU A 152 5.14 9.43 19.19
N PHE A 153 4.89 8.25 18.61
CA PHE A 153 4.87 8.09 17.14
C PHE A 153 3.48 7.97 16.54
N LEU A 154 2.56 7.22 17.19
CA LEU A 154 1.25 6.92 16.60
C LEU A 154 0.41 8.16 16.27
N PRO A 155 0.31 9.19 17.12
CA PRO A 155 -0.54 10.35 16.81
C PRO A 155 -0.17 11.00 15.48
N LYS A 156 1.12 11.24 15.24
CA LYS A 156 1.62 11.86 14.02
C LYS A 156 1.52 10.94 12.79
N MET A 157 1.72 9.63 12.98
CA MET A 157 1.59 8.65 11.89
C MET A 157 0.12 8.48 11.47
N ILE A 158 -0.82 8.41 12.42
CA ILE A 158 -2.26 8.32 12.15
C ILE A 158 -2.79 9.60 11.50
N ALA A 159 -2.29 10.77 11.93
CA ALA A 159 -2.63 12.04 11.30
C ALA A 159 -2.11 12.17 9.86
N GLY A 160 -1.12 11.35 9.48
CA GLY A 160 -0.45 11.44 8.18
C GLY A 160 0.66 12.49 8.11
N ASP A 161 1.04 13.10 9.24
CA ASP A 161 2.17 14.02 9.30
C ASP A 161 3.49 13.28 9.12
N TRP A 162 3.57 12.03 9.58
CA TRP A 162 4.71 11.15 9.46
C TRP A 162 4.36 9.87 8.71
N CYS A 163 5.24 9.45 7.79
CA CYS A 163 5.12 8.20 7.06
C CYS A 163 5.87 7.06 7.75
N GLY A 164 5.51 5.82 7.41
CA GLY A 164 6.19 4.61 7.87
C GLY A 164 6.71 3.77 6.72
N THR A 165 7.85 3.10 6.91
CA THR A 165 8.44 2.16 5.92
C THR A 165 8.96 0.90 6.58
N MET A 166 9.25 -0.13 5.77
CA MET A 166 9.91 -1.37 6.20
C MET A 166 11.28 -1.51 5.54
N GLY A 167 12.34 -1.51 6.35
CA GLY A 167 13.72 -1.74 5.91
C GLY A 167 14.17 -3.17 6.16
N LEU A 168 13.84 -4.08 5.23
CA LEU A 168 14.18 -5.51 5.31
C LEU A 168 15.39 -5.84 4.42
N THR A 169 15.24 -5.63 3.11
CA THR A 169 16.14 -6.11 2.06
C THR A 169 17.47 -5.39 2.07
N GLU A 170 18.55 -6.15 1.87
CA GLU A 170 19.92 -5.65 1.70
C GLU A 170 20.50 -6.16 0.38
N PRO A 171 21.57 -5.54 -0.17
CA PRO A 171 22.17 -5.99 -1.43
C PRO A 171 22.52 -7.48 -1.51
N GLY A 172 22.88 -8.08 -0.36
CA GLY A 172 23.21 -9.51 -0.24
C GLY A 172 22.13 -10.36 0.43
N ALA A 173 20.96 -9.82 0.79
CA ALA A 173 19.94 -10.48 1.57
C ALA A 173 18.53 -10.10 1.12
N GLY A 174 18.05 -10.72 0.04
CA GLY A 174 16.67 -10.63 -0.44
C GLY A 174 15.81 -11.76 0.10
N SER A 175 15.64 -12.84 -0.67
CA SER A 175 14.88 -14.03 -0.22
C SER A 175 15.52 -14.71 0.97
N GLU A 176 16.85 -14.68 1.10
CA GLU A 176 17.59 -15.18 2.26
C GLU A 176 17.67 -14.09 3.36
N VAL A 177 16.54 -13.78 3.99
CA VAL A 177 16.44 -12.74 5.01
C VAL A 177 17.43 -12.95 6.17
N GLY A 178 17.74 -14.20 6.51
CA GLY A 178 18.71 -14.54 7.56
C GLY A 178 20.14 -14.02 7.31
N ALA A 179 20.46 -13.66 6.06
CA ALA A 179 21.78 -13.15 5.66
C ALA A 179 21.97 -11.63 5.88
N VAL A 180 20.99 -10.92 6.45
CA VAL A 180 21.12 -9.47 6.73
C VAL A 180 22.37 -9.14 7.54
N GLN A 181 23.08 -8.08 7.13
CA GLN A 181 24.35 -7.64 7.69
C GLN A 181 24.22 -6.38 8.54
N SER A 182 23.10 -5.63 8.45
CA SER A 182 22.86 -4.45 9.28
C SER A 182 23.00 -4.79 10.77
N LYS A 183 23.65 -3.91 11.51
CA LYS A 183 23.95 -4.09 12.93
C LYS A 183 23.35 -2.97 13.77
N ALA A 184 22.96 -3.33 14.99
CA ALA A 184 22.46 -2.40 15.98
C ALA A 184 23.24 -2.62 17.30
N PHE A 185 23.97 -1.61 17.73
CA PHE A 185 24.79 -1.64 18.92
C PHE A 185 24.06 -0.91 20.06
N PRO A 186 23.94 -1.51 21.26
CA PRO A 186 23.32 -0.84 22.40
C PRO A 186 24.09 0.43 22.77
N THR A 187 23.37 1.43 23.28
CA THR A 187 23.94 2.65 23.86
C THR A 187 23.78 2.65 25.37
N ASP A 188 24.27 3.69 26.05
CA ASP A 188 24.10 3.87 27.51
C ASP A 188 22.61 4.13 27.88
N THR A 189 21.74 4.44 26.90
CA THR A 189 20.31 4.63 27.12
C THR A 189 19.58 3.32 26.83
N PRO A 190 18.87 2.72 27.82
CA PRO A 190 18.12 1.48 27.59
C PRO A 190 17.13 1.57 26.43
N GLY A 191 17.12 0.54 25.58
CA GLY A 191 16.25 0.46 24.42
C GLY A 191 16.68 1.30 23.22
N LYS A 192 17.67 2.19 23.36
CA LYS A 192 18.26 2.99 22.27
C LYS A 192 19.50 2.29 21.71
N TYR A 193 19.55 2.20 20.39
CA TYR A 193 20.63 1.53 19.67
C TYR A 193 21.23 2.45 18.62
N LYS A 194 22.49 2.24 18.31
CA LYS A 194 23.19 2.83 17.20
C LYS A 194 23.19 1.85 16.04
N LEU A 195 22.70 2.27 14.86
CA LEU A 195 22.54 1.40 13.71
C LEU A 195 23.57 1.70 12.62
N THR A 196 23.93 0.65 11.88
CA THR A 196 24.77 0.74 10.69
C THR A 196 24.38 -0.34 9.71
N GLY A 197 24.41 -0.02 8.41
CA GLY A 197 24.10 -0.94 7.33
C GLY A 197 23.40 -0.25 6.17
N THR A 198 23.13 -1.03 5.11
CA THR A 198 22.50 -0.53 3.89
C THR A 198 21.24 -1.35 3.59
N LYS A 199 20.13 -0.66 3.32
CA LYS A 199 18.87 -1.25 2.88
C LYS A 199 18.58 -0.83 1.46
N CYS A 200 18.06 -1.75 0.63
CA CYS A 200 17.70 -1.46 -0.75
C CYS A 200 16.24 -1.85 -1.04
N PHE A 201 15.70 -1.27 -2.12
CA PHE A 201 14.31 -1.43 -2.52
C PHE A 201 13.30 -0.97 -1.47
N ILE A 202 13.62 0.13 -0.76
CA ILE A 202 12.75 0.67 0.28
C ILE A 202 11.73 1.60 -0.35
N THR A 203 10.49 1.13 -0.47
CA THR A 203 9.35 1.92 -0.95
C THR A 203 9.14 3.12 -0.05
N SER A 204 9.00 4.30 -0.65
CA SER A 204 8.83 5.58 0.06
C SER A 204 9.92 5.84 1.12
N GLY A 205 11.13 5.33 0.86
CA GLY A 205 12.26 5.45 1.79
C GLY A 205 12.69 6.90 2.01
N ASP A 206 12.46 7.77 1.04
CA ASP A 206 12.65 9.21 1.16
C ASP A 206 11.70 9.96 0.22
N HIS A 207 11.16 11.09 0.67
CA HIS A 207 10.29 11.99 -0.09
C HIS A 207 10.04 13.29 0.68
N ASP A 208 9.45 14.28 0.01
CA ASP A 208 9.16 15.62 0.52
C ASP A 208 7.67 15.85 0.84
N LEU A 209 6.88 14.78 1.07
CA LEU A 209 5.43 14.85 1.32
C LEU A 209 5.09 14.87 2.81
N ALA A 210 5.92 14.30 3.68
CA ALA A 210 5.69 14.21 5.12
C ALA A 210 6.83 14.89 5.90
N GLU A 211 6.53 15.34 7.12
CA GLU A 211 7.52 15.99 8.01
C GLU A 211 8.63 15.04 8.45
N ASN A 212 8.32 13.74 8.59
CA ASN A 212 9.27 12.72 9.00
C ASN A 212 8.91 11.36 8.39
N ILE A 213 9.89 10.47 8.30
CA ILE A 213 9.71 9.09 7.87
C ILE A 213 10.23 8.18 8.96
N ILE A 214 9.40 7.26 9.41
CA ILE A 214 9.69 6.32 10.48
C ILE A 214 9.99 4.96 9.88
N HIS A 215 11.25 4.62 9.81
CA HIS A 215 11.71 3.36 9.23
C HIS A 215 11.68 2.24 10.26
N LEU A 216 11.00 1.15 9.96
CA LEU A 216 11.09 -0.10 10.70
C LEU A 216 12.24 -0.94 10.12
N MET A 217 13.42 -0.90 10.74
CA MET A 217 14.65 -1.50 10.22
C MET A 217 14.98 -2.82 10.91
N LEU A 218 15.17 -3.89 10.14
CA LEU A 218 15.67 -5.16 10.64
C LEU A 218 17.20 -5.14 10.73
N ALA A 219 17.72 -5.49 11.90
CA ALA A 219 19.15 -5.57 12.15
C ALA A 219 19.50 -6.63 13.22
N LYS A 220 20.78 -6.99 13.33
CA LYS A 220 21.30 -7.91 14.34
C LYS A 220 22.07 -7.15 15.43
N THR A 221 21.84 -7.53 16.68
CA THR A 221 22.62 -7.04 17.81
C THR A 221 23.91 -7.85 18.01
N PRO A 222 24.92 -7.37 18.76
CA PRO A 222 26.06 -8.17 19.13
C PRO A 222 25.65 -9.47 19.82
N GLY A 223 26.24 -10.59 19.43
CA GLY A 223 25.91 -11.91 19.98
C GLY A 223 24.58 -12.50 19.46
N ALA A 224 23.93 -11.87 18.47
CA ALA A 224 22.73 -12.42 17.86
C ALA A 224 22.97 -13.78 17.20
N LYS A 225 22.00 -14.70 17.30
CA LYS A 225 22.04 -15.98 16.62
C LYS A 225 22.10 -15.80 15.11
N GLU A 226 22.69 -16.77 14.44
CA GLU A 226 22.69 -16.82 12.96
C GLU A 226 21.28 -16.99 12.39
N GLY A 227 21.14 -16.64 11.12
CA GLY A 227 19.88 -16.72 10.39
C GLY A 227 18.83 -15.73 10.89
N THR A 228 17.57 -16.09 10.72
CA THR A 228 16.42 -15.25 11.07
C THR A 228 16.17 -15.15 12.58
N ALA A 229 16.64 -16.13 13.35
CA ALA A 229 16.43 -16.19 14.80
C ALA A 229 17.13 -15.07 15.59
N GLY A 230 18.16 -14.43 15.00
CA GLY A 230 18.90 -13.33 15.64
C GLY A 230 18.44 -11.93 15.23
N ILE A 231 17.40 -11.81 14.40
CA ILE A 231 16.97 -10.53 13.85
C ILE A 231 16.03 -9.82 14.83
N SER A 232 16.32 -8.54 15.09
CA SER A 232 15.47 -7.62 15.85
C SER A 232 14.95 -6.49 14.96
N LEU A 233 13.86 -5.84 15.36
CA LEU A 233 13.23 -4.72 14.66
C LEU A 233 13.49 -3.42 15.41
N PHE A 234 13.89 -2.39 14.68
CA PHE A 234 14.22 -1.08 15.23
C PHE A 234 13.38 0.00 14.55
N LEU A 235 12.91 0.92 15.33
CA LEU A 235 12.22 2.13 14.90
C LEU A 235 13.28 3.22 14.74
N VAL A 236 13.53 3.59 13.48
CA VAL A 236 14.60 4.52 13.08
C VAL A 236 13.97 5.70 12.36
N PRO A 237 13.77 6.85 13.03
CA PRO A 237 13.23 8.03 12.36
C PRO A 237 14.30 8.67 11.45
N LYS A 238 13.89 9.27 10.35
CA LYS A 238 14.77 10.04 9.45
C LYS A 238 15.29 11.31 10.13
N PHE A 239 14.41 12.05 10.81
CA PHE A 239 14.76 13.10 11.76
C PHE A 239 14.50 12.59 13.17
N TRP A 240 15.47 12.80 14.07
CA TRP A 240 15.32 12.36 15.45
C TRP A 240 14.05 12.95 16.07
N VAL A 241 13.37 12.17 16.88
CA VAL A 241 12.18 12.61 17.62
C VAL A 241 12.56 12.77 19.09
N ASN A 242 12.39 14.00 19.61
CA ASN A 242 12.64 14.33 20.99
C ASN A 242 11.52 13.78 21.90
N GLU A 243 11.76 13.74 23.21
CA GLU A 243 10.79 13.22 24.20
C GLU A 243 9.46 13.97 24.20
N ASP A 244 9.47 15.25 23.81
CA ASP A 244 8.27 16.10 23.68
C ASP A 244 7.55 15.95 22.31
N GLY A 245 8.03 15.09 21.42
CA GLY A 245 7.50 14.86 20.08
C GLY A 245 7.98 15.86 19.02
N SER A 246 8.81 16.82 19.37
CA SER A 246 9.40 17.76 18.40
C SER A 246 10.47 17.07 17.55
N LEU A 247 10.66 17.57 16.31
CA LEU A 247 11.71 17.08 15.43
C LEU A 247 13.07 17.63 15.86
N GLY A 248 14.05 16.74 15.94
CA GLY A 248 15.45 17.03 16.18
C GLY A 248 16.28 17.05 14.89
N ALA A 249 17.56 16.78 15.02
CA ALA A 249 18.50 16.75 13.90
C ALA A 249 18.25 15.54 12.98
N TRP A 250 18.75 15.65 11.73
CA TRP A 250 18.85 14.51 10.82
C TRP A 250 19.59 13.34 11.47
N ASN A 251 19.03 12.14 11.34
CA ASN A 251 19.44 10.95 12.11
C ASN A 251 20.39 10.03 11.33
N ASP A 252 21.22 10.58 10.44
CA ASP A 252 22.23 9.83 9.69
C ASP A 252 21.65 8.62 8.91
N VAL A 253 20.46 8.83 8.32
CA VAL A 253 19.82 7.93 7.34
C VAL A 253 19.95 8.59 5.98
N THR A 254 20.93 8.16 5.21
CA THR A 254 21.25 8.75 3.90
C THR A 254 20.54 8.00 2.80
N THR A 255 19.81 8.72 1.97
CA THR A 255 19.30 8.18 0.71
C THR A 255 20.41 8.21 -0.34
N MET A 256 20.84 7.04 -0.78
CA MET A 256 21.96 6.90 -1.73
C MET A 256 21.52 7.12 -3.17
N ASN A 257 20.34 6.63 -3.51
CA ASN A 257 19.70 6.73 -4.83
C ASN A 257 18.23 6.32 -4.72
N ILE A 258 17.53 6.49 -5.86
CA ILE A 258 16.25 5.81 -6.14
C ILE A 258 16.41 4.86 -7.32
N GLU A 259 15.62 3.79 -7.33
CA GLU A 259 15.65 2.79 -8.41
C GLU A 259 14.97 3.31 -9.68
N HIS A 260 15.62 3.07 -10.82
CA HIS A 260 15.02 3.25 -12.14
C HIS A 260 14.19 2.00 -12.48
N LYS A 261 12.87 2.10 -12.42
CA LYS A 261 11.95 0.96 -12.42
C LYS A 261 11.21 0.80 -13.75
N LEU A 262 10.60 -0.37 -13.94
CA LEU A 262 9.73 -0.66 -15.09
C LEU A 262 8.45 0.18 -15.06
N GLY A 263 7.85 0.35 -13.86
CA GLY A 263 6.62 1.10 -13.62
C GLY A 263 6.66 1.82 -12.28
N ILE A 264 5.53 2.42 -11.89
CA ILE A 264 5.36 3.25 -10.69
C ILE A 264 6.49 4.25 -10.48
N HIS A 265 6.84 4.98 -11.55
CA HIS A 265 7.97 5.91 -11.57
C HIS A 265 7.82 7.05 -10.56
N GLY A 266 6.57 7.42 -10.25
CA GLY A 266 6.25 8.42 -9.23
C GLY A 266 6.55 7.99 -7.80
N SER A 267 6.66 6.69 -7.53
CA SER A 267 7.02 6.15 -6.21
C SER A 267 8.54 6.13 -6.03
N SER A 268 9.03 6.71 -4.93
CA SER A 268 10.46 6.65 -4.57
C SER A 268 10.80 5.28 -3.95
N THR A 269 11.52 4.46 -4.70
CA THR A 269 12.07 3.20 -4.20
C THR A 269 13.56 3.44 -3.91
N CYS A 270 13.93 3.51 -2.64
CA CYS A 270 15.22 4.02 -2.21
C CYS A 270 16.21 2.93 -1.80
N THR A 271 17.49 3.21 -1.98
CA THR A 271 18.58 2.59 -1.23
C THR A 271 18.97 3.53 -0.09
N LEU A 272 18.88 3.04 1.16
CA LEU A 272 19.15 3.78 2.38
C LEU A 272 20.42 3.27 3.04
N SER A 273 21.36 4.17 3.38
CA SER A 273 22.53 3.90 4.20
C SER A 273 22.34 4.48 5.59
N MET A 274 22.63 3.70 6.63
CA MET A 274 22.49 4.09 8.03
C MET A 274 23.87 4.22 8.67
N GLY A 275 24.13 5.34 9.33
CA GLY A 275 25.32 5.52 10.20
C GLY A 275 26.62 5.76 9.46
N GLU A 276 26.60 6.40 8.29
CA GLU A 276 27.83 6.81 7.56
C GLU A 276 28.69 7.76 8.40
N ASN A 277 28.06 8.65 9.16
CA ASN A 277 28.74 9.54 10.11
C ASN A 277 28.75 8.96 11.52
N ASN A 278 28.43 7.68 11.68
CA ASN A 278 28.39 6.99 12.96
C ASN A 278 27.38 7.62 13.97
N ASN A 279 26.27 8.18 13.47
CA ASN A 279 25.30 8.96 14.24
C ASN A 279 23.81 8.55 13.98
N CYS A 280 23.57 7.33 13.44
CA CYS A 280 22.23 6.83 13.25
C CYS A 280 21.73 6.10 14.51
N TYR A 281 20.59 6.53 15.02
CA TYR A 281 19.99 5.95 16.24
C TYR A 281 18.58 5.44 15.97
N GLY A 282 18.17 4.44 16.75
CA GLY A 282 16.82 3.90 16.73
C GLY A 282 16.44 3.26 18.06
N TRP A 283 15.17 2.99 18.21
CA TRP A 283 14.61 2.29 19.37
C TRP A 283 14.28 0.86 18.99
N MET A 284 14.67 -0.13 19.81
CA MET A 284 14.18 -1.48 19.64
C MET A 284 12.66 -1.50 19.86
N VAL A 285 11.90 -2.03 18.90
CA VAL A 285 10.45 -2.11 19.00
C VAL A 285 10.05 -3.03 20.17
N GLY A 286 9.23 -2.51 21.07
CA GLY A 286 8.79 -3.21 22.28
C GLY A 286 9.79 -3.20 23.42
N GLY A 287 10.96 -2.58 23.27
CA GLY A 287 11.93 -2.32 24.34
C GLY A 287 12.52 -3.56 25.03
N LYS A 288 12.24 -4.77 24.56
CA LYS A 288 12.71 -6.02 25.18
C LYS A 288 14.14 -6.29 24.75
N GLU A 289 15.00 -6.55 25.73
CA GLU A 289 16.35 -7.00 25.46
C GLU A 289 16.37 -8.35 24.73
N VAL A 290 17.42 -8.53 23.92
CA VAL A 290 17.66 -9.80 23.22
C VAL A 290 18.16 -10.84 24.24
N VAL A 291 17.38 -11.90 24.45
CA VAL A 291 17.73 -12.98 25.35
C VAL A 291 18.39 -14.12 24.55
N ASP A 292 19.52 -14.60 25.01
CA ASP A 292 20.29 -15.70 24.38
C ASP A 292 20.54 -15.49 22.89
N GLY A 293 20.71 -14.25 22.47
CA GLY A 293 20.94 -13.87 21.08
C GLY A 293 19.70 -14.01 20.18
N ARG A 294 18.50 -14.29 20.73
CA ARG A 294 17.25 -14.40 19.98
C ARG A 294 16.53 -13.08 19.90
N GLY A 295 16.29 -12.61 18.66
CA GLY A 295 15.44 -11.46 18.36
C GLY A 295 14.00 -11.89 18.07
N VAL A 296 13.08 -10.97 18.21
CA VAL A 296 11.64 -11.13 17.85
C VAL A 296 11.25 -10.38 16.59
N GLY A 297 12.22 -9.78 15.90
CA GLY A 297 11.98 -8.88 14.76
C GLY A 297 11.26 -9.54 13.61
N MET A 298 11.47 -10.83 13.37
CA MET A 298 10.74 -11.55 12.32
C MET A 298 9.23 -11.62 12.59
N ARG A 299 8.82 -11.90 13.84
CA ARG A 299 7.40 -11.92 14.21
C ARG A 299 6.78 -10.53 14.03
N GLN A 300 7.46 -9.49 14.45
CA GLN A 300 7.04 -8.10 14.34
C GLN A 300 6.92 -7.68 12.86
N MET A 301 7.92 -8.05 12.04
CA MET A 301 7.91 -7.79 10.61
C MET A 301 6.75 -8.50 9.90
N PHE A 302 6.39 -9.73 10.29
CA PHE A 302 5.25 -10.43 9.69
C PHE A 302 3.92 -9.76 9.99
N ALA A 303 3.73 -9.09 11.12
CA ALA A 303 2.54 -8.28 11.37
C ALA A 303 2.42 -7.14 10.34
N PHE A 304 3.52 -6.45 10.03
CA PHE A 304 3.59 -5.48 8.94
C PHE A 304 3.28 -6.14 7.58
N MET A 305 3.99 -7.21 7.23
CA MET A 305 3.90 -7.83 5.92
C MET A 305 2.53 -8.47 5.62
N ASN A 306 1.77 -8.83 6.65
CA ASN A 306 0.41 -9.34 6.46
C ASN A 306 -0.53 -8.24 5.95
N GLU A 307 -0.43 -7.02 6.48
CA GLU A 307 -1.16 -5.87 5.94
C GLU A 307 -0.72 -5.56 4.51
N GLU A 308 0.59 -5.57 4.24
CA GLU A 308 1.12 -5.27 2.91
C GLU A 308 0.77 -6.31 1.83
N ARG A 309 0.55 -7.57 2.21
CA ARG A 309 0.03 -8.58 1.29
C ARG A 309 -1.38 -8.24 0.80
N LEU A 310 -2.27 -7.82 1.71
CA LEU A 310 -3.60 -7.34 1.32
C LEU A 310 -3.52 -6.07 0.48
N ASN A 311 -2.71 -5.10 0.89
CA ASN A 311 -2.50 -3.85 0.16
C ASN A 311 -1.96 -4.11 -1.26
N THR A 312 -1.04 -5.07 -1.44
CA THR A 312 -0.56 -5.49 -2.77
C THR A 312 -1.70 -6.12 -3.60
N GLY A 313 -2.58 -6.89 -2.96
CA GLY A 313 -3.79 -7.41 -3.62
C GLY A 313 -4.73 -6.29 -4.09
N LEU A 314 -4.95 -5.27 -3.24
CA LEU A 314 -5.75 -4.09 -3.58
C LEU A 314 -5.09 -3.24 -4.67
N PHE A 315 -3.76 -3.08 -4.61
CA PHE A 315 -2.99 -2.43 -5.66
C PHE A 315 -3.26 -3.09 -7.02
N SER A 316 -3.14 -4.40 -7.07
CA SER A 316 -3.41 -5.20 -8.26
C SER A 316 -4.87 -5.04 -8.72
N LEU A 317 -5.84 -5.09 -7.80
CA LEU A 317 -7.27 -4.93 -8.09
C LEU A 317 -7.59 -3.53 -8.64
N GLY A 318 -7.01 -2.47 -8.09
CA GLY A 318 -7.19 -1.11 -8.59
C GLY A 318 -6.72 -0.96 -10.03
N CYS A 319 -5.53 -1.50 -10.36
CA CYS A 319 -5.01 -1.52 -11.73
C CYS A 319 -5.88 -2.35 -12.68
N ILE A 320 -6.39 -3.53 -12.25
CA ILE A 320 -7.36 -4.34 -13.00
C ILE A 320 -8.59 -3.51 -13.32
N GLY A 321 -9.15 -2.81 -12.33
CA GLY A 321 -10.34 -1.99 -12.50
C GLY A 321 -10.11 -0.83 -13.47
N ALA A 322 -9.01 -0.10 -13.32
CA ALA A 322 -8.64 1.00 -14.22
C ALA A 322 -8.51 0.51 -15.68
N ALA A 323 -7.82 -0.62 -15.88
CA ALA A 323 -7.63 -1.22 -17.20
C ALA A 323 -8.97 -1.67 -17.83
N TYR A 324 -9.81 -2.34 -17.03
CA TYR A 324 -11.14 -2.79 -17.48
C TYR A 324 -12.02 -1.61 -17.91
N TYR A 325 -12.14 -0.58 -17.09
CA TYR A 325 -13.00 0.56 -17.41
C TYR A 325 -12.48 1.36 -18.61
N ALA A 326 -11.16 1.50 -18.79
CA ALA A 326 -10.54 2.10 -19.96
C ALA A 326 -10.86 1.29 -21.24
N ALA A 327 -10.68 -0.03 -21.18
CA ALA A 327 -11.01 -0.92 -22.30
C ALA A 327 -12.52 -0.90 -22.63
N LEU A 328 -13.37 -0.92 -21.62
CA LEU A 328 -14.84 -0.86 -21.79
C LEU A 328 -15.28 0.45 -22.45
N ASP A 329 -14.75 1.60 -22.02
CA ASP A 329 -15.06 2.90 -22.61
C ASP A 329 -14.59 2.98 -24.06
N TYR A 330 -13.36 2.60 -24.34
CA TYR A 330 -12.82 2.59 -25.70
C TYR A 330 -13.62 1.68 -26.64
N THR A 331 -13.98 0.48 -26.22
CA THR A 331 -14.69 -0.50 -27.06
C THR A 331 -16.14 -0.09 -27.38
N LYS A 332 -16.76 0.75 -26.55
CA LYS A 332 -18.10 1.31 -26.78
C LYS A 332 -18.12 2.40 -27.86
N VAL A 333 -17.00 3.05 -28.12
CA VAL A 333 -16.94 4.17 -29.07
C VAL A 333 -16.17 3.83 -30.36
N ARG A 334 -15.19 2.95 -30.28
CA ARG A 334 -14.39 2.55 -31.45
C ARG A 334 -15.23 1.72 -32.43
N VAL A 335 -15.32 2.17 -33.66
CA VAL A 335 -15.98 1.46 -34.78
C VAL A 335 -14.91 0.84 -35.67
N GLN A 336 -14.99 -0.47 -35.90
CA GLN A 336 -14.07 -1.19 -36.79
C GLN A 336 -14.68 -2.50 -37.26
N SER A 337 -14.61 -2.75 -38.60
CA SER A 337 -15.07 -3.96 -39.24
C SER A 337 -16.60 -4.18 -39.13
N LYS A 338 -17.11 -5.21 -39.75
CA LYS A 338 -18.50 -5.60 -39.79
C LYS A 338 -18.74 -6.76 -38.83
N HIS A 339 -19.97 -6.86 -38.30
CA HIS A 339 -20.32 -7.99 -37.44
C HIS A 339 -20.21 -9.32 -38.19
N SER A 340 -19.74 -10.38 -37.56
CA SER A 340 -19.52 -11.72 -38.12
C SER A 340 -20.79 -12.28 -38.76
N THR A 341 -21.95 -12.06 -38.15
CA THR A 341 -23.26 -12.53 -38.63
C THR A 341 -23.90 -11.63 -39.72
N ASN A 342 -23.30 -10.44 -40.01
CA ASN A 342 -23.76 -9.50 -41.03
C ASN A 342 -22.61 -8.93 -41.87
N PRO A 343 -21.93 -9.76 -42.68
CA PRO A 343 -20.71 -9.36 -43.42
C PRO A 343 -20.98 -8.31 -44.52
N LYS A 344 -22.22 -8.06 -44.85
CA LYS A 344 -22.62 -7.02 -45.83
C LYS A 344 -23.18 -5.75 -45.16
N GLY A 345 -23.33 -5.75 -43.85
CA GLY A 345 -23.82 -4.62 -43.04
C GLY A 345 -22.79 -3.49 -42.88
N PRO A 346 -23.15 -2.44 -42.15
CA PRO A 346 -22.22 -1.39 -41.80
C PRO A 346 -21.15 -1.89 -40.81
N SER A 347 -20.05 -1.14 -40.65
CA SER A 347 -19.11 -1.36 -39.57
C SER A 347 -19.79 -1.10 -38.23
N VAL A 348 -19.40 -1.88 -37.21
CA VAL A 348 -19.97 -1.86 -35.85
C VAL A 348 -18.96 -1.41 -34.83
N ARG A 349 -19.41 -1.05 -33.62
CA ARG A 349 -18.54 -0.80 -32.49
C ARG A 349 -17.83 -2.10 -32.12
N ILE A 350 -16.56 -2.00 -31.73
CA ILE A 350 -15.77 -3.23 -31.49
C ILE A 350 -16.29 -4.05 -30.32
N ILE A 351 -17.01 -3.45 -29.36
CA ILE A 351 -17.70 -4.18 -28.29
C ILE A 351 -18.75 -5.18 -28.83
N GLU A 352 -19.20 -5.03 -30.08
CA GLU A 352 -20.16 -5.92 -30.69
C GLU A 352 -19.52 -7.22 -31.22
N HIS A 353 -18.18 -7.26 -31.36
CA HIS A 353 -17.45 -8.47 -31.76
C HIS A 353 -17.31 -9.45 -30.60
N GLU A 354 -17.45 -10.73 -30.89
CA GLU A 354 -17.52 -11.82 -29.92
C GLU A 354 -16.23 -11.93 -29.08
N ASP A 355 -15.06 -11.81 -29.72
CA ASP A 355 -13.78 -11.93 -28.99
C ASP A 355 -13.51 -10.72 -28.08
N VAL A 356 -13.90 -9.52 -28.51
CA VAL A 356 -13.83 -8.33 -27.64
C VAL A 356 -14.73 -8.49 -26.42
N ARG A 357 -15.93 -9.04 -26.58
CA ARG A 357 -16.81 -9.38 -25.44
C ARG A 357 -16.19 -10.41 -24.53
N ARG A 358 -15.54 -11.45 -25.07
CA ARG A 358 -14.81 -12.45 -24.27
C ARG A 358 -13.73 -11.78 -23.42
N MET A 359 -12.92 -10.91 -24.02
CA MET A 359 -11.88 -10.16 -23.30
C MET A 359 -12.44 -9.29 -22.19
N LEU A 360 -13.52 -8.55 -22.44
CA LEU A 360 -14.18 -7.70 -21.44
C LEU A 360 -14.81 -8.54 -20.32
N LEU A 361 -15.47 -9.66 -20.64
CA LEU A 361 -16.05 -10.55 -19.64
C LEU A 361 -14.96 -11.20 -18.75
N PHE A 362 -13.83 -11.58 -19.35
CA PHE A 362 -12.68 -12.08 -18.58
C PHE A 362 -12.21 -11.02 -17.59
N GLN A 363 -11.92 -9.79 -18.04
CA GLN A 363 -11.48 -8.70 -17.18
C GLN A 363 -12.49 -8.42 -16.06
N LYS A 364 -13.77 -8.33 -16.37
CA LYS A 364 -14.84 -8.10 -15.39
C LYS A 364 -14.93 -9.21 -14.35
N SER A 365 -14.90 -10.48 -14.78
CA SER A 365 -15.00 -11.62 -13.87
C SER A 365 -13.81 -11.70 -12.91
N ILE A 366 -12.59 -11.42 -13.39
CA ILE A 366 -11.39 -11.38 -12.54
C ILE A 366 -11.46 -10.21 -11.55
N MET A 367 -11.85 -9.01 -12.00
CA MET A 367 -12.01 -7.86 -11.12
C MET A 367 -12.96 -8.17 -9.95
N GLU A 368 -14.14 -8.71 -10.24
CA GLU A 368 -15.13 -9.03 -9.20
C GLU A 368 -14.67 -10.17 -8.28
N ALA A 369 -14.02 -11.19 -8.83
CA ALA A 369 -13.48 -12.29 -8.02
C ALA A 369 -12.37 -11.83 -7.07
N CYS A 370 -11.42 -11.01 -7.56
CA CYS A 370 -10.37 -10.43 -6.72
C CYS A 370 -10.96 -9.53 -5.63
N ARG A 371 -11.93 -8.67 -5.99
CA ARG A 371 -12.63 -7.80 -5.03
C ARG A 371 -13.31 -8.60 -3.93
N ALA A 372 -14.09 -9.62 -4.31
CA ALA A 372 -14.79 -10.48 -3.35
C ALA A 372 -13.81 -11.16 -2.39
N LEU A 373 -12.73 -11.74 -2.91
CA LEU A 373 -11.71 -12.41 -2.11
C LEU A 373 -11.02 -11.45 -1.13
N ILE A 374 -10.59 -10.28 -1.61
CA ILE A 374 -9.84 -9.29 -0.81
C ILE A 374 -10.74 -8.64 0.24
N PHE A 375 -11.93 -8.17 -0.14
CA PHE A 375 -12.86 -7.52 0.81
C PHE A 375 -13.29 -8.50 1.90
N LYS A 376 -13.53 -9.78 1.56
CA LYS A 376 -13.81 -10.82 2.54
C LYS A 376 -12.65 -11.05 3.50
N SER A 377 -11.42 -10.95 3.01
CA SER A 377 -10.22 -11.10 3.85
C SER A 377 -10.04 -9.92 4.81
N TYR A 378 -10.39 -8.70 4.40
CA TYR A 378 -10.45 -7.55 5.29
C TYR A 378 -11.53 -7.71 6.38
N LEU A 379 -12.71 -8.24 6.02
CA LEU A 379 -13.74 -8.57 7.02
C LEU A 379 -13.26 -9.63 8.03
N TYR A 380 -12.54 -10.65 7.57
CA TYR A 380 -11.93 -11.62 8.48
C TYR A 380 -10.88 -10.97 9.38
N ARG A 381 -10.09 -10.02 8.86
CA ARG A 381 -9.13 -9.28 9.67
C ARG A 381 -9.81 -8.44 10.76
N ASP A 382 -10.87 -7.71 10.45
CA ASP A 382 -11.66 -6.98 11.44
C ASP A 382 -12.24 -7.92 12.50
N LEU A 383 -12.89 -9.02 12.07
CA LEU A 383 -13.50 -9.99 12.97
C LEU A 383 -12.47 -10.75 13.82
N SER A 384 -11.25 -10.97 13.30
CA SER A 384 -10.16 -11.58 14.09
C SER A 384 -9.73 -10.72 15.28
N MET A 385 -9.94 -9.40 15.20
CA MET A 385 -9.63 -8.47 16.30
C MET A 385 -10.81 -8.25 17.24
N ASP A 386 -12.03 -8.22 16.71
CA ASP A 386 -13.18 -7.62 17.39
C ASP A 386 -14.38 -8.57 17.63
N ALA A 387 -14.39 -9.78 17.08
CA ALA A 387 -15.47 -10.75 17.32
C ALA A 387 -15.68 -11.01 18.81
N ALA A 388 -16.92 -11.31 19.18
CA ALA A 388 -17.36 -11.33 20.57
C ALA A 388 -16.60 -12.33 21.43
N THR A 389 -16.30 -13.51 20.91
CA THR A 389 -15.64 -14.58 21.66
C THR A 389 -14.18 -14.82 21.21
N PRO A 390 -13.29 -15.30 22.11
CA PRO A 390 -11.95 -15.71 21.73
C PRO A 390 -11.91 -16.78 20.64
N GLU A 391 -12.87 -17.71 20.66
CA GLU A 391 -13.00 -18.80 19.69
C GLU A 391 -13.33 -18.28 18.29
N GLU A 392 -14.25 -17.31 18.19
CA GLU A 392 -14.55 -16.64 16.93
C GLU A 392 -13.37 -15.85 16.41
N ARG A 393 -12.67 -15.10 17.27
CA ARG A 393 -11.45 -14.37 16.87
C ARG A 393 -10.40 -15.32 16.32
N ALA A 394 -10.14 -16.44 16.97
CA ALA A 394 -9.21 -17.46 16.51
C ALA A 394 -9.62 -18.03 15.14
N TYR A 395 -10.89 -18.36 14.96
CA TYR A 395 -11.42 -18.84 13.67
C TYR A 395 -11.20 -17.82 12.55
N TYR A 396 -11.48 -16.54 12.78
CA TYR A 396 -11.29 -15.50 11.76
C TYR A 396 -9.83 -15.19 11.51
N ASP A 397 -8.95 -15.32 12.51
CA ASP A 397 -7.51 -15.21 12.34
C ASP A 397 -6.96 -16.33 11.43
N ASP A 398 -7.40 -17.57 11.63
CA ASP A 398 -7.08 -18.70 10.76
C ASP A 398 -7.57 -18.47 9.30
N MET A 399 -8.80 -17.98 9.14
CA MET A 399 -9.38 -17.67 7.83
C MET A 399 -8.62 -16.54 7.14
N PHE A 400 -8.22 -15.51 7.88
CA PHE A 400 -7.38 -14.44 7.38
C PHE A 400 -5.99 -14.96 6.97
N ALA A 401 -5.35 -15.77 7.82
CA ALA A 401 -4.02 -16.32 7.57
C ALA A 401 -3.96 -17.17 6.29
N ILE A 402 -5.02 -17.95 6.01
CA ILE A 402 -5.13 -18.75 4.78
C ILE A 402 -5.36 -17.86 3.55
N ASN A 403 -6.28 -16.91 3.63
CA ASN A 403 -6.67 -16.09 2.47
C ASN A 403 -5.63 -15.04 2.08
N ASN A 404 -4.94 -14.47 3.06
CA ASN A 404 -4.03 -13.34 2.85
C ASN A 404 -2.95 -13.58 1.77
N PRO A 405 -2.16 -14.68 1.81
CA PRO A 405 -1.20 -14.95 0.74
C PRO A 405 -1.88 -15.23 -0.60
N ILE A 406 -3.08 -15.81 -0.62
CA ILE A 406 -3.86 -16.07 -1.83
C ILE A 406 -4.31 -14.73 -2.46
N CYS A 407 -4.78 -13.78 -1.65
CA CYS A 407 -5.16 -12.44 -2.12
C CYS A 407 -4.01 -11.79 -2.90
N LYS A 408 -2.81 -11.77 -2.31
CA LYS A 408 -1.63 -11.19 -2.96
C LYS A 408 -1.27 -11.94 -4.25
N ALA A 409 -1.08 -13.25 -4.17
CA ALA A 409 -0.60 -14.05 -5.29
C ALA A 409 -1.58 -14.06 -6.46
N TYR A 410 -2.86 -14.34 -6.18
CA TYR A 410 -3.88 -14.44 -7.23
C TYR A 410 -4.14 -13.09 -7.89
N ALA A 411 -4.32 -12.03 -7.11
CA ALA A 411 -4.62 -10.71 -7.69
C ALA A 411 -3.45 -10.19 -8.54
N SER A 412 -2.19 -10.33 -8.09
CA SER A 412 -1.03 -9.88 -8.85
C SER A 412 -0.81 -10.68 -10.14
N ASP A 413 -1.02 -12.00 -10.12
CA ASP A 413 -0.93 -12.82 -11.33
C ASP A 413 -2.04 -12.49 -12.34
N MET A 414 -3.27 -12.26 -11.84
CA MET A 414 -4.41 -11.92 -12.69
C MET A 414 -4.34 -10.48 -13.21
N ALA A 415 -3.76 -9.54 -12.47
CA ALA A 415 -3.60 -8.16 -12.91
C ALA A 415 -2.79 -8.06 -14.20
N ARG A 416 -1.68 -8.79 -14.31
CA ARG A 416 -0.89 -8.84 -15.53
C ARG A 416 -1.70 -9.33 -16.73
N ARG A 417 -2.46 -10.42 -16.57
CA ARG A 417 -3.30 -10.98 -17.64
C ARG A 417 -4.45 -10.04 -18.03
N THR A 418 -5.03 -9.38 -17.06
CA THR A 418 -6.17 -8.46 -17.28
C THR A 418 -5.73 -7.19 -18.00
N THR A 419 -4.58 -6.61 -17.64
CA THR A 419 -4.02 -5.43 -18.31
C THR A 419 -3.56 -5.76 -19.72
N GLU A 420 -3.05 -6.97 -19.98
CA GLU A 420 -2.72 -7.46 -21.32
C GLU A 420 -3.98 -7.54 -22.22
N GLU A 421 -5.09 -8.11 -21.73
CA GLU A 421 -6.37 -8.13 -22.45
C GLU A 421 -6.92 -6.70 -22.69
N ALA A 422 -6.69 -5.76 -21.76
CA ALA A 422 -7.08 -4.37 -21.95
C ALA A 422 -6.28 -3.68 -23.06
N ILE A 423 -4.96 -3.92 -23.12
CA ILE A 423 -4.12 -3.48 -24.25
C ILE A 423 -4.66 -4.03 -25.56
N GLN A 424 -4.98 -5.33 -25.60
CA GLN A 424 -5.51 -5.99 -26.80
C GLN A 424 -6.84 -5.38 -27.25
N CYS A 425 -7.73 -5.00 -26.33
CA CYS A 425 -8.98 -4.31 -26.64
C CYS A 425 -8.78 -2.96 -27.36
N HIS A 426 -7.68 -2.26 -27.13
CA HIS A 426 -7.33 -1.01 -27.79
C HIS A 426 -6.69 -1.22 -29.18
N GLY A 427 -6.29 -2.45 -29.53
CA GLY A 427 -5.52 -2.74 -30.73
C GLY A 427 -4.18 -2.00 -30.75
N GLY A 428 -3.76 -1.46 -31.89
CA GLY A 428 -2.48 -0.72 -31.99
C GLY A 428 -2.37 0.47 -31.03
N TYR A 429 -3.48 1.10 -30.66
CA TYR A 429 -3.47 2.20 -29.67
C TYR A 429 -3.16 1.74 -28.26
N GLY A 430 -3.37 0.46 -27.91
CA GLY A 430 -3.00 -0.07 -26.61
C GLY A 430 -1.50 -0.10 -26.33
N PHE A 431 -0.67 0.03 -27.39
CA PHE A 431 0.79 0.10 -27.28
C PHE A 431 1.32 1.55 -27.12
N MET A 432 0.44 2.53 -27.25
CA MET A 432 0.78 3.95 -27.17
C MET A 432 0.67 4.45 -25.72
N GLU A 433 1.65 5.24 -25.29
CA GLU A 433 1.70 5.80 -23.90
C GLU A 433 0.54 6.75 -23.59
N GLU A 434 -0.12 7.31 -24.60
CA GLU A 434 -1.31 8.14 -24.42
C GLU A 434 -2.57 7.36 -23.98
N TYR A 435 -2.46 6.02 -23.87
CA TYR A 435 -3.53 5.13 -23.43
C TYR A 435 -3.13 4.39 -22.15
N ALA A 436 -4.07 4.26 -21.23
CA ALA A 436 -3.85 3.66 -19.90
C ALA A 436 -3.20 2.27 -19.89
N GLY A 437 -3.36 1.50 -20.97
CA GLY A 437 -2.90 0.11 -21.03
C GLY A 437 -1.40 -0.05 -20.84
N ALA A 438 -0.60 0.81 -21.46
CA ALA A 438 0.86 0.73 -21.41
C ALA A 438 1.39 0.95 -19.98
N GLU A 439 0.98 2.03 -19.33
CA GLU A 439 1.40 2.36 -17.97
C GLU A 439 0.90 1.32 -16.96
N LEU A 440 -0.41 1.00 -16.96
CA LEU A 440 -0.99 0.03 -16.04
C LEU A 440 -0.35 -1.36 -16.17
N TYR A 441 0.04 -1.77 -17.40
CA TYR A 441 0.75 -3.03 -17.60
C TYR A 441 2.16 -3.02 -16.98
N ARG A 442 2.87 -1.89 -17.04
CA ARG A 442 4.18 -1.74 -16.37
C ARG A 442 4.02 -1.74 -14.85
N ASP A 443 3.03 -1.03 -14.34
CA ASP A 443 2.81 -0.84 -12.90
C ASP A 443 2.43 -2.14 -12.18
N VAL A 444 1.64 -3.02 -12.80
CA VAL A 444 1.19 -4.27 -12.14
C VAL A 444 2.25 -5.34 -12.02
N VAL A 445 3.42 -5.18 -12.63
CA VAL A 445 4.50 -6.19 -12.60
C VAL A 445 5.37 -6.08 -11.33
N ILE A 446 5.06 -5.16 -10.43
CA ILE A 446 5.75 -4.96 -9.15
C ILE A 446 5.74 -6.18 -8.24
#